data_ef34938426587aaefe89a69b0bf35fde
#
_entry.id   ef34938426587aaefe89a69b0bf35fde
#
_cell.length_a   1.000
_cell.length_b   1.000
_cell.length_c   1.000
_cell.angle_alpha   90.00
_cell.angle_beta   90.00
_cell.angle_gamma   90.00
#
_symmetry.space_group_name_H-M   'P 1'
#
loop_
_entity.id
_entity.type
_entity.pdbx_description
1 polymer ?
#
loop_
_entity_poly.entity_id
_entity_poly.type
_entity_poly.pdbx_seq_one_letter_code
_entity_poly.pdbx_strand_id
1 'polypeptide(L)'
;MLPNQAEIYNLFILAANIMQVDYIVIGIGIAGISFCEQLKANNKTFVVFDDTSQQSSTVAGGLYNPVVLKRFTSVWKSKEQLDIALPLYANIEKALNVKLDYKIPVYRKFASLEEQNDWFAASDKRLLSKYLSTEIIKNENSAVKAPFGFGKVLETGRIDMKTMIEAYKKHLLKQNLLFEEAFNYQALQIESKTIRYNNITATNIVFAEGFGIKQNPYFKGLPLVPAKGELIIINVPDLNIDYVLKAGVFLIPLEDDLYIVGATYEWKDLTHKVTKGAKNELLNKLKKLITCPFEVVNQVAGIRPTVKDRRPLVGQHKIHKHLFVLNGLGTRGVMIGPYVAKQLFNFIEKDMPLEKEIDIKRFEL
;
A
#
# COMPACT_ATOMS: atom_id res chain seq x y z
N MET A 1 -1.00 -43.11 -34.24
CA MET A 1 -2.47 -43.24 -34.19
C MET A 1 -3.06 -41.84 -34.33
N LEU A 2 -4.03 -41.66 -35.22
CA LEU A 2 -4.76 -40.40 -35.31
C LEU A 2 -5.74 -40.31 -34.10
N PRO A 3 -5.88 -39.15 -33.47
CA PRO A 3 -6.81 -39.00 -32.34
C PRO A 3 -8.25 -39.33 -32.78
N ASN A 4 -9.03 -39.94 -31.88
CA ASN A 4 -10.42 -40.27 -32.18
C ASN A 4 -11.31 -39.03 -32.15
N GLN A 5 -12.54 -39.13 -32.71
CA GLN A 5 -13.44 -37.99 -32.81
C GLN A 5 -13.78 -37.38 -31.42
N ALA A 6 -13.84 -38.19 -30.38
CA ALA A 6 -14.09 -37.69 -28.99
C ALA A 6 -12.90 -36.93 -28.43
N GLU A 7 -11.65 -37.35 -28.75
CA GLU A 7 -10.43 -36.61 -28.37
C GLU A 7 -10.31 -35.31 -29.16
N ILE A 8 -10.66 -35.31 -30.43
CA ILE A 8 -10.73 -34.08 -31.24
C ILE A 8 -11.82 -33.13 -30.69
N TYR A 9 -12.98 -33.64 -30.33
CA TYR A 9 -14.08 -32.85 -29.79
C TYR A 9 -13.73 -32.27 -28.39
N ASN A 10 -13.07 -33.05 -27.55
CA ASN A 10 -12.55 -32.56 -26.25
C ASN A 10 -11.42 -31.54 -26.41
N LEU A 11 -10.54 -31.70 -27.41
CA LEU A 11 -9.53 -30.71 -27.78
C LEU A 11 -10.16 -29.42 -28.30
N PHE A 12 -11.25 -29.47 -29.06
CA PHE A 12 -12.01 -28.30 -29.51
C PHE A 12 -12.76 -27.63 -28.36
N ILE A 13 -13.35 -28.37 -27.43
CA ILE A 13 -13.99 -27.79 -26.21
C ILE A 13 -12.95 -27.17 -25.31
N LEU A 14 -11.79 -27.75 -25.10
CA LEU A 14 -10.66 -27.19 -24.36
C LEU A 14 -10.10 -25.94 -25.06
N ALA A 15 -9.97 -25.94 -26.37
CA ALA A 15 -9.53 -24.76 -27.13
C ALA A 15 -10.56 -23.63 -27.17
N ALA A 16 -11.87 -23.92 -27.07
CA ALA A 16 -12.95 -22.94 -27.09
C ALA A 16 -13.05 -22.09 -25.80
N ASN A 17 -12.32 -22.44 -24.73
CA ASN A 17 -12.37 -21.76 -23.44
C ASN A 17 -11.01 -21.19 -22.96
N ILE A 18 -10.03 -21.05 -23.84
CA ILE A 18 -8.75 -20.43 -23.48
C ILE A 18 -8.94 -18.91 -23.44
N MET A 19 -8.79 -18.34 -22.25
CA MET A 19 -8.73 -16.89 -22.06
C MET A 19 -7.34 -16.39 -22.42
N GLN A 20 -7.24 -15.44 -23.35
CA GLN A 20 -5.98 -14.79 -23.69
C GLN A 20 -5.96 -13.36 -23.17
N VAL A 21 -4.91 -13.01 -22.41
CA VAL A 21 -4.72 -11.68 -21.83
C VAL A 21 -3.25 -11.23 -21.98
N ASP A 22 -3.01 -9.94 -21.83
CA ASP A 22 -1.64 -9.43 -21.78
C ASP A 22 -0.96 -9.75 -20.44
N TYR A 23 -1.73 -9.68 -19.32
CA TYR A 23 -1.17 -9.82 -17.99
C TYR A 23 -2.00 -10.71 -17.06
N ILE A 24 -1.29 -11.47 -16.22
CA ILE A 24 -1.81 -11.99 -14.95
C ILE A 24 -1.21 -11.15 -13.81
N VAL A 25 -2.04 -10.66 -12.89
CA VAL A 25 -1.61 -9.92 -11.69
C VAL A 25 -1.94 -10.74 -10.46
N ILE A 26 -0.96 -10.97 -9.57
CA ILE A 26 -1.16 -11.73 -8.35
C ILE A 26 -1.16 -10.78 -7.15
N GLY A 27 -2.32 -10.69 -6.48
CA GLY A 27 -2.57 -9.81 -5.35
C GLY A 27 -3.27 -8.51 -5.74
N ILE A 28 -4.33 -8.15 -4.98
CA ILE A 28 -5.15 -6.94 -5.17
C ILE A 28 -4.96 -5.92 -4.04
N GLY A 29 -3.78 -5.92 -3.42
CA GLY A 29 -3.37 -4.82 -2.54
C GLY A 29 -3.05 -3.55 -3.33
N ILE A 30 -2.52 -2.52 -2.64
CA ILE A 30 -2.20 -1.23 -3.29
C ILE A 30 -1.25 -1.38 -4.49
N ALA A 31 -0.30 -2.31 -4.45
CA ALA A 31 0.60 -2.58 -5.57
C ALA A 31 -0.16 -3.12 -6.79
N GLY A 32 -0.97 -4.16 -6.61
CA GLY A 32 -1.75 -4.77 -7.68
C GLY A 32 -2.76 -3.80 -8.28
N ILE A 33 -3.55 -3.10 -7.46
CA ILE A 33 -4.50 -2.08 -7.93
C ILE A 33 -3.77 -1.00 -8.74
N SER A 34 -2.65 -0.48 -8.22
CA SER A 34 -1.89 0.54 -8.94
C SER A 34 -1.39 0.06 -10.30
N PHE A 35 -0.99 -1.21 -10.41
CA PHE A 35 -0.55 -1.78 -11.66
C PHE A 35 -1.72 -2.05 -12.62
N CYS A 36 -2.84 -2.59 -12.13
CA CYS A 36 -4.06 -2.75 -12.93
C CYS A 36 -4.55 -1.42 -13.53
N GLU A 37 -4.45 -0.31 -12.79
CA GLU A 37 -4.78 1.01 -13.33
C GLU A 37 -3.81 1.47 -14.43
N GLN A 38 -2.52 1.10 -14.36
CA GLN A 38 -1.60 1.34 -15.49
C GLN A 38 -2.00 0.50 -16.70
N LEU A 39 -2.39 -0.76 -16.52
CA LEU A 39 -2.86 -1.63 -17.59
C LEU A 39 -4.12 -1.06 -18.26
N LYS A 40 -5.13 -0.69 -17.47
CA LYS A 40 -6.37 -0.06 -17.97
C LYS A 40 -6.10 1.22 -18.77
N ALA A 41 -5.26 2.10 -18.22
CA ALA A 41 -4.92 3.37 -18.86
C ALA A 41 -4.19 3.22 -20.21
N ASN A 42 -3.64 2.03 -20.48
CA ASN A 42 -2.92 1.71 -21.72
C ASN A 42 -3.59 0.59 -22.53
N ASN A 43 -4.88 0.32 -22.31
CA ASN A 43 -5.69 -0.65 -23.04
C ASN A 43 -5.09 -2.09 -23.05
N LYS A 44 -4.44 -2.48 -21.94
CA LYS A 44 -3.93 -3.84 -21.76
C LYS A 44 -4.96 -4.71 -21.07
N THR A 45 -5.13 -5.91 -21.57
CA THR A 45 -6.02 -6.91 -20.98
C THR A 45 -5.33 -7.62 -19.81
N PHE A 46 -6.09 -7.93 -18.76
CA PHE A 46 -5.51 -8.62 -17.61
C PHE A 46 -6.57 -9.40 -16.82
N VAL A 47 -6.07 -10.31 -16.00
CA VAL A 47 -6.83 -10.96 -14.91
C VAL A 47 -6.05 -10.87 -13.61
N VAL A 48 -6.77 -10.98 -12.51
CA VAL A 48 -6.19 -10.87 -11.15
C VAL A 48 -6.52 -12.12 -10.35
N PHE A 49 -5.54 -12.61 -9.59
CA PHE A 49 -5.71 -13.66 -8.58
C PHE A 49 -5.44 -13.09 -7.20
N ASP A 50 -6.36 -13.34 -6.25
CA ASP A 50 -6.21 -12.89 -4.85
C ASP A 50 -7.01 -13.78 -3.90
N ASP A 51 -6.35 -14.36 -2.91
CA ASP A 51 -6.95 -15.25 -1.91
C ASP A 51 -7.35 -14.56 -0.61
N THR A 52 -7.25 -13.23 -0.57
CA THR A 52 -7.49 -12.39 0.62
C THR A 52 -6.57 -12.66 1.82
N SER A 53 -5.55 -13.49 1.67
CA SER A 53 -4.62 -13.85 2.76
C SER A 53 -3.78 -12.65 3.23
N GLN A 54 -3.54 -11.64 2.37
CA GLN A 54 -2.73 -10.48 2.68
C GLN A 54 -3.61 -9.24 2.93
N GLN A 55 -3.57 -8.74 4.17
CA GLN A 55 -4.47 -7.67 4.62
C GLN A 55 -3.75 -6.33 4.89
N SER A 56 -2.46 -6.24 4.61
CA SER A 56 -1.64 -5.06 4.93
C SER A 56 -2.21 -3.75 4.37
N SER A 57 -2.73 -3.78 3.15
CA SER A 57 -3.35 -2.60 2.54
C SER A 57 -4.73 -2.27 3.12
N THR A 58 -5.56 -3.29 3.39
CA THR A 58 -6.92 -3.13 3.93
C THR A 58 -6.92 -2.52 5.33
N VAL A 59 -5.94 -2.91 6.18
CA VAL A 59 -5.83 -2.39 7.56
C VAL A 59 -4.98 -1.11 7.66
N ALA A 60 -4.40 -0.65 6.57
CA ALA A 60 -3.55 0.54 6.58
C ALA A 60 -4.37 1.81 6.91
N GLY A 61 -3.79 2.71 7.71
CA GLY A 61 -4.40 4.02 7.98
C GLY A 61 -4.48 4.95 6.76
N GLY A 62 -3.89 4.56 5.64
CA GLY A 62 -4.02 5.23 4.35
C GLY A 62 -3.35 6.60 4.23
N LEU A 63 -2.58 7.04 5.20
CA LEU A 63 -1.97 8.38 5.20
C LEU A 63 -0.94 8.55 4.08
N TYR A 64 -1.06 9.64 3.34
CA TYR A 64 0.03 10.19 2.55
C TYR A 64 0.59 11.44 3.23
N ASN A 65 1.89 11.45 3.37
CA ASN A 65 2.64 12.51 4.05
C ASN A 65 4.05 12.61 3.43
N PRO A 66 4.39 13.74 2.80
CA PRO A 66 5.68 13.93 2.14
C PRO A 66 6.87 14.07 3.10
N VAL A 67 6.63 14.12 4.42
CA VAL A 67 7.66 14.37 5.44
C VAL A 67 7.86 13.17 6.37
N VAL A 68 9.10 12.83 6.65
CA VAL A 68 9.50 11.89 7.71
C VAL A 68 9.54 12.64 9.04
N LEU A 69 8.42 12.69 9.74
CA LEU A 69 8.24 13.51 10.95
C LEU A 69 9.13 13.16 12.14
N LYS A 70 9.78 12.00 12.15
CA LYS A 70 10.76 11.65 13.20
C LYS A 70 12.10 12.36 13.03
N ARG A 71 12.44 12.80 11.82
CA ARG A 71 13.76 13.34 11.45
C ARG A 71 13.68 14.68 10.75
N PHE A 72 12.48 15.16 10.49
CA PHE A 72 12.19 16.33 9.65
C PHE A 72 13.00 16.29 8.33
N THR A 73 12.78 15.21 7.58
CA THR A 73 13.39 15.01 6.27
C THR A 73 12.33 14.70 5.23
N SER A 74 12.60 15.02 3.97
CA SER A 74 11.69 14.69 2.87
C SER A 74 11.61 13.16 2.67
N VAL A 75 10.44 12.69 2.31
CA VAL A 75 10.27 11.34 1.77
C VAL A 75 10.95 11.29 0.40
N TRP A 76 11.56 10.16 0.10
CA TRP A 76 12.18 9.93 -1.21
C TRP A 76 11.18 10.21 -2.34
N LYS A 77 11.55 11.10 -3.25
CA LYS A 77 10.71 11.51 -4.40
C LYS A 77 9.26 11.84 -4.03
N SER A 78 9.05 12.50 -2.90
CA SER A 78 7.71 12.78 -2.38
C SER A 78 6.82 13.53 -3.36
N LYS A 79 7.38 14.49 -4.09
CA LYS A 79 6.64 15.25 -5.09
C LYS A 79 6.20 14.36 -6.25
N GLU A 80 7.15 13.66 -6.85
CA GLU A 80 6.91 12.77 -8.00
C GLU A 80 5.93 11.64 -7.65
N GLN A 81 5.99 11.15 -6.41
CA GLN A 81 5.03 10.16 -5.93
C GLN A 81 3.62 10.74 -5.82
N LEU A 82 3.45 11.93 -5.22
CA LEU A 82 2.14 12.58 -5.08
C LEU A 82 1.56 13.00 -6.43
N ASP A 83 2.39 13.51 -7.34
CA ASP A 83 1.97 13.92 -8.68
C ASP A 83 1.39 12.75 -9.51
N ILE A 84 1.77 11.51 -9.17
CA ILE A 84 1.24 10.30 -9.82
C ILE A 84 0.10 9.68 -9.00
N ALA A 85 0.24 9.64 -7.67
CA ALA A 85 -0.69 8.95 -6.82
C ALA A 85 -2.05 9.65 -6.71
N LEU A 86 -2.08 10.98 -6.52
CA LEU A 86 -3.34 11.69 -6.32
C LEU A 86 -4.25 11.65 -7.55
N PRO A 87 -3.77 11.87 -8.80
CA PRO A 87 -4.60 11.68 -9.98
C PRO A 87 -5.10 10.25 -10.17
N LEU A 88 -4.29 9.23 -9.82
CA LEU A 88 -4.72 7.83 -9.90
C LEU A 88 -5.90 7.58 -8.95
N TYR A 89 -5.83 8.03 -7.69
CA TYR A 89 -6.93 7.88 -6.75
C TYR A 89 -8.18 8.63 -7.18
N ALA A 90 -8.05 9.84 -7.72
CA ALA A 90 -9.17 10.60 -8.26
C ALA A 90 -9.87 9.88 -9.43
N ASN A 91 -9.09 9.22 -10.29
CA ASN A 91 -9.63 8.41 -11.38
C ASN A 91 -10.37 7.16 -10.84
N ILE A 92 -9.82 6.50 -9.81
CA ILE A 92 -10.50 5.36 -9.15
C ILE A 92 -11.79 5.80 -8.46
N GLU A 93 -11.78 6.92 -7.72
CA GLU A 93 -12.97 7.51 -7.11
C GLU A 93 -14.11 7.69 -8.13
N LYS A 94 -13.76 8.33 -9.26
CA LYS A 94 -14.71 8.59 -10.34
C LYS A 94 -15.21 7.29 -10.99
N ALA A 95 -14.32 6.35 -11.29
CA ALA A 95 -14.66 5.10 -11.97
C ALA A 95 -15.53 4.18 -11.12
N LEU A 96 -15.30 4.17 -9.80
CA LEU A 96 -16.02 3.30 -8.87
C LEU A 96 -17.20 4.00 -8.15
N ASN A 97 -17.33 5.32 -8.33
CA ASN A 97 -18.31 6.17 -7.64
C ASN A 97 -18.25 6.02 -6.12
N VAL A 98 -17.04 6.15 -5.56
CA VAL A 98 -16.77 6.08 -4.12
C VAL A 98 -15.90 7.24 -3.69
N LYS A 99 -15.98 7.67 -2.43
CA LYS A 99 -15.06 8.65 -1.83
C LYS A 99 -13.86 7.93 -1.25
N LEU A 100 -12.63 8.32 -1.68
CA LEU A 100 -11.38 7.71 -1.24
C LEU A 100 -10.41 8.72 -0.62
N ASP A 101 -10.25 9.88 -1.25
CA ASP A 101 -9.25 10.87 -0.84
C ASP A 101 -9.85 11.92 0.09
N TYR A 102 -9.43 11.86 1.35
CA TYR A 102 -9.76 12.82 2.40
C TYR A 102 -8.57 13.75 2.63
N LYS A 103 -8.72 15.02 2.25
CA LYS A 103 -7.70 16.06 2.46
C LYS A 103 -7.68 16.46 3.92
N ILE A 104 -6.84 15.82 4.71
CA ILE A 104 -6.73 16.01 6.14
C ILE A 104 -5.31 16.48 6.46
N PRO A 105 -5.11 17.63 7.15
CA PRO A 105 -3.78 18.06 7.55
C PRO A 105 -3.19 17.15 8.62
N VAL A 106 -1.87 17.00 8.61
CA VAL A 106 -1.16 16.30 9.68
C VAL A 106 -0.52 17.30 10.62
N TYR A 107 -0.89 17.24 11.89
CA TYR A 107 -0.32 18.07 12.95
C TYR A 107 0.71 17.26 13.74
N ARG A 108 1.96 17.70 13.71
CA ARG A 108 3.03 17.19 14.57
C ARG A 108 2.93 17.86 15.94
N LYS A 109 2.54 17.12 16.98
CA LYS A 109 2.62 17.59 18.36
C LYS A 109 4.09 17.75 18.76
N PHE A 110 4.51 18.93 19.13
CA PHE A 110 5.86 19.18 19.64
C PHE A 110 6.05 18.63 21.05
N ALA A 111 7.22 18.05 21.29
CA ALA A 111 7.61 17.53 22.59
C ALA A 111 8.27 18.61 23.47
N SER A 112 8.89 19.64 22.85
CA SER A 112 9.61 20.70 23.50
C SER A 112 9.74 21.94 22.60
N LEU A 113 10.23 23.06 23.14
CA LEU A 113 10.62 24.25 22.36
C LEU A 113 11.81 23.96 21.43
N GLU A 114 12.71 23.08 21.81
CA GLU A 114 13.82 22.63 20.96
C GLU A 114 13.28 21.96 19.68
N GLU A 115 12.27 21.10 19.80
CA GLU A 115 11.65 20.47 18.61
C GLU A 115 10.94 21.51 17.71
N GLN A 116 10.40 22.61 18.27
CA GLN A 116 9.90 23.72 17.44
C GLN A 116 11.04 24.38 16.65
N ASN A 117 12.20 24.62 17.29
CA ASN A 117 13.36 25.19 16.60
C ASN A 117 13.87 24.27 15.49
N ASP A 118 13.93 22.95 15.74
CA ASP A 118 14.25 21.96 14.73
C ASP A 118 13.26 21.97 13.56
N TRP A 119 11.97 22.17 13.86
CA TRP A 119 10.92 22.30 12.84
C TRP A 119 11.13 23.54 11.96
N PHE A 120 11.43 24.70 12.54
CA PHE A 120 11.73 25.92 11.78
C PHE A 120 12.97 25.74 10.91
N ALA A 121 14.06 25.23 11.49
CA ALA A 121 15.27 24.93 10.71
C ALA A 121 15.03 23.91 9.58
N ALA A 122 14.08 23.01 9.76
CA ALA A 122 13.68 22.07 8.70
C ALA A 122 12.80 22.75 7.63
N SER A 123 11.91 23.66 8.02
CA SER A 123 11.02 24.37 7.08
C SER A 123 11.78 25.25 6.08
N ASP A 124 13.00 25.70 6.41
CA ASP A 124 13.86 26.47 5.50
C ASP A 124 14.56 25.58 4.46
N LYS A 125 14.55 24.25 4.64
CA LYS A 125 15.19 23.34 3.67
C LYS A 125 14.39 23.28 2.38
N ARG A 126 15.05 23.45 1.23
CA ARG A 126 14.46 23.44 -0.13
C ARG A 126 13.45 22.33 -0.38
N LEU A 127 13.68 21.11 0.13
CA LEU A 127 12.80 19.97 -0.09
C LEU A 127 11.63 19.90 0.89
N LEU A 128 11.60 20.75 1.92
CA LEU A 128 10.61 20.73 2.99
C LEU A 128 9.79 22.03 3.08
N SER A 129 10.31 23.14 2.58
CA SER A 129 9.69 24.47 2.71
C SER A 129 8.26 24.56 2.21
N LYS A 130 7.90 23.77 1.20
CA LYS A 130 6.51 23.69 0.71
C LYS A 130 5.60 22.76 1.49
N TYR A 131 6.18 21.95 2.40
CA TYR A 131 5.43 20.94 3.15
C TYR A 131 5.29 21.26 4.64
N LEU A 132 6.18 22.09 5.19
CA LEU A 132 6.14 22.47 6.60
C LEU A 132 5.67 23.92 6.74
N SER A 133 4.55 24.12 7.44
CA SER A 133 4.11 25.46 7.81
C SER A 133 5.10 26.08 8.80
N THR A 134 5.43 27.36 8.61
CA THR A 134 6.24 28.14 9.56
C THR A 134 5.41 28.70 10.72
N GLU A 135 4.09 28.50 10.70
CA GLU A 135 3.20 28.90 11.79
C GLU A 135 3.07 27.80 12.83
N ILE A 136 3.30 28.13 14.09
CA ILE A 136 3.00 27.24 15.23
C ILE A 136 1.53 27.35 15.57
N ILE A 137 0.83 26.22 15.53
CA ILE A 137 -0.58 26.15 15.91
C ILE A 137 -0.65 25.95 17.41
N LYS A 138 -1.28 26.89 18.11
CA LYS A 138 -1.58 26.75 19.53
C LYS A 138 -2.63 25.66 19.74
N ASN A 139 -2.50 24.94 20.83
CA ASN A 139 -3.53 23.96 21.21
C ASN A 139 -4.69 24.66 21.91
N GLU A 140 -5.85 24.71 21.30
CA GLU A 140 -7.09 25.22 21.87
C GLU A 140 -8.05 24.11 22.31
N ASN A 141 -7.70 22.83 21.99
CA ASN A 141 -8.51 21.67 22.35
C ASN A 141 -8.06 21.10 23.71
N SER A 142 -8.88 21.28 24.74
CA SER A 142 -8.62 20.79 26.11
C SER A 142 -8.54 19.27 26.21
N ALA A 143 -9.14 18.54 25.25
CA ALA A 143 -9.07 17.09 25.19
C ALA A 143 -7.70 16.59 24.69
N VAL A 144 -6.82 17.46 24.16
CA VAL A 144 -5.49 17.10 23.64
C VAL A 144 -4.38 17.68 24.51
N LYS A 145 -3.42 16.86 24.91
CA LYS A 145 -2.24 17.29 25.69
C LYS A 145 -1.12 17.77 24.75
N ALA A 146 -1.07 19.06 24.44
CA ALA A 146 -0.05 19.64 23.57
C ALA A 146 0.45 21.02 24.04
N PRO A 147 1.21 21.08 25.15
CA PRO A 147 1.64 22.34 25.75
C PRO A 147 2.56 23.19 24.87
N PHE A 148 3.26 22.56 23.92
CA PHE A 148 4.14 23.25 22.97
C PHE A 148 3.49 23.44 21.59
N GLY A 149 2.16 23.19 21.45
CA GLY A 149 1.45 23.33 20.18
C GLY A 149 1.85 22.33 19.11
N PHE A 150 1.58 22.71 17.86
CA PHE A 150 1.72 21.81 16.70
C PHE A 150 2.42 22.49 15.52
N GLY A 151 3.17 21.70 14.76
CA GLY A 151 3.60 22.04 13.40
C GLY A 151 2.66 21.39 12.37
N LYS A 152 2.16 22.16 11.42
CA LYS A 152 1.26 21.70 10.36
C LYS A 152 2.07 21.21 9.15
N VAL A 153 1.81 19.97 8.71
CA VAL A 153 2.32 19.46 7.43
C VAL A 153 1.27 19.71 6.37
N LEU A 154 1.71 20.31 5.28
CA LEU A 154 0.91 20.63 4.09
C LEU A 154 0.94 19.45 3.09
N GLU A 155 0.02 19.46 2.12
CA GLU A 155 -0.10 18.43 1.08
C GLU A 155 -0.22 17.01 1.66
N THR A 156 -1.00 16.86 2.71
CA THR A 156 -1.28 15.58 3.37
C THR A 156 -2.74 15.19 3.24
N GLY A 157 -3.02 13.94 3.47
CA GLY A 157 -4.37 13.40 3.50
C GLY A 157 -4.38 11.91 3.77
N ARG A 158 -5.55 11.31 3.61
CA ARG A 158 -5.81 9.90 3.80
C ARG A 158 -6.56 9.32 2.62
N ILE A 159 -6.08 8.21 2.09
CA ILE A 159 -6.86 7.38 1.17
C ILE A 159 -7.58 6.30 1.98
N ASP A 160 -8.88 6.15 1.80
CA ASP A 160 -9.63 5.06 2.40
C ASP A 160 -9.33 3.75 1.67
N MET A 161 -8.30 3.08 2.18
CA MET A 161 -7.77 1.87 1.58
C MET A 161 -8.74 0.71 1.63
N LYS A 162 -9.54 0.60 2.70
CA LYS A 162 -10.54 -0.47 2.85
C LYS A 162 -11.61 -0.32 1.79
N THR A 163 -12.25 0.85 1.74
CA THR A 163 -13.27 1.16 0.73
C THR A 163 -12.75 0.98 -0.69
N MET A 164 -11.51 1.44 -0.97
CA MET A 164 -10.90 1.27 -2.28
C MET A 164 -10.78 -0.19 -2.69
N ILE A 165 -10.21 -1.03 -1.83
CA ILE A 165 -9.97 -2.45 -2.14
C ILE A 165 -11.30 -3.19 -2.32
N GLU A 166 -12.26 -2.99 -1.43
CA GLU A 166 -13.59 -3.63 -1.49
C GLU A 166 -14.34 -3.22 -2.77
N ALA A 167 -14.37 -1.94 -3.10
CA ALA A 167 -15.04 -1.45 -4.31
C ALA A 167 -14.32 -1.92 -5.59
N TYR A 168 -12.98 -1.96 -5.58
CA TYR A 168 -12.18 -2.41 -6.71
C TYR A 168 -12.36 -3.91 -6.96
N LYS A 169 -12.35 -4.75 -5.92
CA LYS A 169 -12.66 -6.18 -6.01
C LYS A 169 -14.05 -6.40 -6.61
N LYS A 170 -15.06 -5.73 -6.06
CA LYS A 170 -16.45 -5.82 -6.58
C LYS A 170 -16.55 -5.42 -8.05
N HIS A 171 -15.78 -4.40 -8.46
CA HIS A 171 -15.73 -3.96 -9.87
C HIS A 171 -15.12 -5.03 -10.77
N LEU A 172 -13.97 -5.62 -10.40
CA LEU A 172 -13.31 -6.68 -11.18
C LEU A 172 -14.14 -7.97 -11.24
N LEU A 173 -14.79 -8.36 -10.14
CA LEU A 173 -15.70 -9.52 -10.11
C LEU A 173 -16.84 -9.38 -11.11
N LYS A 174 -17.47 -8.19 -11.18
CA LYS A 174 -18.53 -7.91 -12.16
C LYS A 174 -18.07 -8.04 -13.61
N GLN A 175 -16.78 -7.88 -13.86
CA GLN A 175 -16.18 -7.98 -15.20
C GLN A 175 -15.56 -9.37 -15.45
N ASN A 176 -15.68 -10.31 -14.52
CA ASN A 176 -15.01 -11.62 -14.57
C ASN A 176 -13.47 -11.53 -14.71
N LEU A 177 -12.85 -10.50 -14.11
CA LEU A 177 -11.41 -10.25 -14.12
C LEU A 177 -10.71 -10.64 -12.81
N LEU A 178 -11.45 -10.96 -11.75
CA LEU A 178 -10.89 -11.38 -10.46
C LEU A 178 -11.25 -12.84 -10.17
N PHE A 179 -10.23 -13.62 -9.87
CA PHE A 179 -10.33 -14.98 -9.34
C PHE A 179 -9.98 -14.93 -7.85
N GLU A 180 -10.98 -15.20 -6.99
CA GLU A 180 -10.82 -15.20 -5.53
C GLU A 180 -10.28 -16.56 -5.06
N GLU A 181 -9.06 -16.89 -5.49
CA GLU A 181 -8.38 -18.12 -5.16
C GLU A 181 -6.87 -17.92 -5.00
N ALA A 182 -6.23 -18.82 -4.25
CA ALA A 182 -4.78 -18.84 -4.12
C ALA A 182 -4.11 -19.22 -5.43
N PHE A 183 -3.10 -18.45 -5.85
CA PHE A 183 -2.33 -18.76 -7.05
C PHE A 183 -1.47 -20.01 -6.84
N ASN A 184 -1.69 -21.02 -7.66
CA ASN A 184 -0.93 -22.27 -7.62
C ASN A 184 0.31 -22.19 -8.51
N TYR A 185 1.46 -21.89 -7.91
CA TYR A 185 2.73 -21.77 -8.67
C TYR A 185 3.12 -23.04 -9.43
N GLN A 186 2.64 -24.22 -9.00
CA GLN A 186 2.95 -25.49 -9.68
C GLN A 186 2.19 -25.65 -11.00
N ALA A 187 1.05 -24.97 -11.15
CA ALA A 187 0.27 -24.95 -12.37
C ALA A 187 0.81 -23.95 -13.41
N LEU A 188 1.78 -23.10 -13.04
CA LEU A 188 2.36 -22.10 -13.94
C LEU A 188 3.34 -22.77 -14.90
N GLN A 189 3.05 -22.68 -16.21
CA GLN A 189 3.92 -23.11 -17.28
C GLN A 189 4.53 -21.89 -17.96
N ILE A 190 5.86 -21.85 -18.03
CA ILE A 190 6.60 -20.72 -18.60
C ILE A 190 7.17 -21.18 -19.95
N GLU A 191 6.64 -20.62 -21.02
CA GLU A 191 7.07 -20.86 -22.39
C GLU A 191 8.04 -19.76 -22.86
N SER A 192 8.55 -19.85 -24.07
CA SER A 192 9.53 -18.90 -24.61
C SER A 192 8.96 -17.48 -24.80
N LYS A 193 7.67 -17.35 -25.12
CA LYS A 193 7.02 -16.07 -25.44
C LYS A 193 5.77 -15.78 -24.61
N THR A 194 5.26 -16.77 -23.91
CA THR A 194 4.00 -16.70 -23.15
C THR A 194 4.13 -17.47 -21.85
N ILE A 195 3.18 -17.23 -20.98
CA ILE A 195 2.94 -18.04 -19.80
C ILE A 195 1.55 -18.65 -19.89
N ARG A 196 1.39 -19.87 -19.39
CA ARG A 196 0.11 -20.55 -19.32
C ARG A 196 -0.20 -20.89 -17.86
N TYR A 197 -1.41 -20.58 -17.44
CA TYR A 197 -1.92 -20.91 -16.12
C TYR A 197 -3.36 -21.40 -16.26
N ASN A 198 -3.59 -22.70 -16.00
CA ASN A 198 -4.87 -23.37 -16.25
C ASN A 198 -5.33 -23.13 -17.71
N ASN A 199 -6.51 -22.51 -17.88
CA ASN A 199 -7.07 -22.13 -19.19
C ASN A 199 -6.74 -20.68 -19.62
N ILE A 200 -5.78 -20.03 -18.94
CA ILE A 200 -5.38 -18.65 -19.25
C ILE A 200 -4.00 -18.68 -19.90
N THR A 201 -3.85 -17.97 -21.01
CA THR A 201 -2.56 -17.66 -21.63
C THR A 201 -2.30 -16.17 -21.52
N ALA A 202 -1.13 -15.78 -21.04
CA ALA A 202 -0.74 -14.39 -20.89
C ALA A 202 0.68 -14.14 -21.42
N THR A 203 0.98 -12.87 -21.73
CA THR A 203 2.34 -12.47 -22.09
C THR A 203 3.22 -12.34 -20.84
N ASN A 204 2.69 -11.73 -19.78
CA ASN A 204 3.45 -11.42 -18.57
C ASN A 204 2.66 -11.74 -17.31
N ILE A 205 3.37 -11.96 -16.20
CA ILE A 205 2.81 -12.06 -14.86
C ILE A 205 3.51 -11.10 -13.92
N VAL A 206 2.74 -10.39 -13.09
CA VAL A 206 3.25 -9.47 -12.07
C VAL A 206 2.82 -9.94 -10.67
N PHE A 207 3.81 -10.25 -9.86
CA PHE A 207 3.61 -10.68 -8.48
C PHE A 207 3.59 -9.46 -7.54
N ALA A 208 2.39 -9.10 -7.05
CA ALA A 208 2.12 -7.98 -6.16
C ALA A 208 1.63 -8.45 -4.78
N GLU A 209 2.21 -9.53 -4.28
CA GLU A 209 1.72 -10.40 -3.19
C GLU A 209 1.99 -9.88 -1.78
N GLY A 210 2.61 -8.70 -1.64
CA GLY A 210 2.96 -8.17 -0.33
C GLY A 210 3.84 -9.16 0.46
N PHE A 211 3.46 -9.48 1.71
CA PHE A 211 4.21 -10.45 2.52
C PHE A 211 4.16 -11.88 1.95
N GLY A 212 3.11 -12.23 1.20
CA GLY A 212 2.94 -13.55 0.56
C GLY A 212 4.08 -13.95 -0.36
N ILE A 213 4.87 -12.99 -0.88
CA ILE A 213 6.03 -13.24 -1.73
C ILE A 213 7.09 -14.16 -1.09
N LYS A 214 7.08 -14.32 0.25
CA LYS A 214 7.96 -15.26 0.95
C LYS A 214 7.71 -16.72 0.56
N GLN A 215 6.53 -17.03 0.03
CA GLN A 215 6.15 -18.36 -0.46
C GLN A 215 6.34 -18.50 -1.97
N ASN A 216 6.58 -17.39 -2.69
CA ASN A 216 6.75 -17.38 -4.13
C ASN A 216 8.09 -18.04 -4.54
N PRO A 217 8.08 -19.15 -5.30
CA PRO A 217 9.30 -19.88 -5.64
C PRO A 217 10.29 -19.06 -6.48
N TYR A 218 9.81 -18.05 -7.20
CA TYR A 218 10.62 -17.21 -8.10
C TYR A 218 11.25 -16.01 -7.38
N PHE A 219 10.58 -15.46 -6.36
CA PHE A 219 10.98 -14.20 -5.73
C PHE A 219 11.18 -14.28 -4.22
N LYS A 220 11.02 -15.45 -3.58
CA LYS A 220 11.19 -15.64 -2.12
C LYS A 220 12.57 -15.24 -1.58
N GLY A 221 13.60 -15.24 -2.46
CA GLY A 221 14.96 -14.84 -2.12
C GLY A 221 15.16 -13.33 -1.96
N LEU A 222 14.20 -12.50 -2.37
CA LEU A 222 14.29 -11.05 -2.21
C LEU A 222 14.35 -10.66 -0.72
N PRO A 223 15.16 -9.63 -0.35
CA PRO A 223 15.46 -9.28 1.04
C PRO A 223 14.32 -8.51 1.73
N LEU A 224 13.15 -9.14 1.77
CA LEU A 224 12.00 -8.61 2.51
C LEU A 224 12.24 -8.78 4.01
N VAL A 225 12.09 -7.68 4.77
CA VAL A 225 12.15 -7.63 6.23
C VAL A 225 10.75 -7.22 6.72
N PRO A 226 9.82 -8.17 6.85
CA PRO A 226 8.44 -7.84 7.18
C PRO A 226 8.33 -7.29 8.60
N ALA A 227 7.34 -6.44 8.82
CA ALA A 227 7.03 -5.89 10.13
C ALA A 227 5.51 -5.88 10.36
N LYS A 228 5.05 -6.65 11.34
CA LYS A 228 3.66 -6.60 11.79
C LYS A 228 3.37 -5.25 12.43
N GLY A 229 2.22 -4.69 12.14
CA GLY A 229 1.69 -3.50 12.80
C GLY A 229 0.26 -3.69 13.19
N GLU A 230 -0.03 -3.35 14.44
CA GLU A 230 -1.39 -3.37 14.95
C GLU A 230 -1.91 -1.95 15.13
N LEU A 231 -3.19 -1.78 14.90
CA LEU A 231 -3.95 -0.56 15.06
C LEU A 231 -5.16 -0.85 15.97
N ILE A 232 -5.61 0.14 16.74
CA ILE A 232 -6.92 0.09 17.37
C ILE A 232 -7.82 1.16 16.76
N ILE A 233 -9.11 0.88 16.71
CA ILE A 233 -10.15 1.84 16.38
C ILE A 233 -10.85 2.18 17.69
N ILE A 234 -10.98 3.46 17.97
CA ILE A 234 -11.60 3.98 19.19
C ILE A 234 -12.76 4.90 18.85
N ASN A 235 -13.78 4.93 19.70
CA ASN A 235 -14.84 5.93 19.66
C ASN A 235 -14.55 6.99 20.73
N VAL A 236 -14.57 8.28 20.35
CA VAL A 236 -14.20 9.41 21.24
C VAL A 236 -15.02 10.64 20.89
N PRO A 237 -16.29 10.75 21.33
CA PRO A 237 -17.18 11.87 20.97
C PRO A 237 -16.66 13.25 21.38
N ASP A 238 -15.93 13.34 22.50
CA ASP A 238 -15.45 14.61 23.05
C ASP A 238 -14.11 15.09 22.48
N LEU A 239 -13.51 14.35 21.53
CA LEU A 239 -12.17 14.71 21.02
C LEU A 239 -12.20 15.82 19.98
N ASN A 240 -13.16 15.78 19.05
CA ASN A 240 -13.46 16.82 18.05
C ASN A 240 -12.22 17.38 17.33
N ILE A 241 -11.42 16.51 16.68
CA ILE A 241 -10.30 16.93 15.84
C ILE A 241 -10.56 16.57 14.38
N ASP A 242 -10.27 17.51 13.48
CA ASP A 242 -10.39 17.38 12.02
C ASP A 242 -9.03 17.23 11.33
N TYR A 243 -7.99 16.94 12.09
CA TYR A 243 -6.61 16.74 11.65
C TYR A 243 -6.04 15.42 12.16
N VAL A 244 -5.07 14.89 11.45
CA VAL A 244 -4.29 13.74 11.93
C VAL A 244 -3.30 14.23 12.98
N LEU A 245 -3.45 13.77 14.22
CA LEU A 245 -2.50 14.09 15.27
C LEU A 245 -1.33 13.10 15.28
N LYS A 246 -0.12 13.62 15.10
CA LYS A 246 1.12 12.83 15.13
C LYS A 246 1.95 13.15 16.36
N ALA A 247 2.10 12.14 17.23
CA ALA A 247 3.01 12.14 18.38
C ALA A 247 3.78 10.79 18.43
N GLY A 248 3.73 10.09 19.56
CA GLY A 248 4.24 8.70 19.66
C GLY A 248 3.44 7.69 18.84
N VAL A 249 2.20 8.02 18.50
CA VAL A 249 1.30 7.31 17.57
C VAL A 249 0.74 8.29 16.54
N PHE A 250 0.04 7.77 15.53
CA PHE A 250 -0.95 8.54 14.77
C PHE A 250 -2.32 8.38 15.41
N LEU A 251 -3.07 9.45 15.45
CA LEU A 251 -4.49 9.48 15.74
C LEU A 251 -5.17 10.09 14.52
N ILE A 252 -5.90 9.26 13.77
CA ILE A 252 -6.48 9.60 12.47
C ILE A 252 -7.98 9.68 12.63
N PRO A 253 -8.64 10.83 12.41
CA PRO A 253 -10.09 10.92 12.45
C PRO A 253 -10.73 10.14 11.32
N LEU A 254 -11.84 9.48 11.64
CA LEU A 254 -12.80 8.87 10.73
C LEU A 254 -14.15 9.58 10.90
N GLU A 255 -15.19 9.06 10.27
CA GLU A 255 -16.57 9.49 10.51
C GLU A 255 -17.09 8.93 11.86
N ASP A 256 -18.21 9.47 12.37
CA ASP A 256 -18.94 8.99 13.55
C ASP A 256 -18.09 8.93 14.84
N ASP A 257 -17.28 9.96 15.10
CA ASP A 257 -16.41 10.06 16.29
C ASP A 257 -15.41 8.91 16.43
N LEU A 258 -15.16 8.19 15.34
CA LEU A 258 -14.19 7.10 15.30
C LEU A 258 -12.79 7.63 14.95
N TYR A 259 -11.79 7.00 15.54
CA TYR A 259 -10.39 7.34 15.28
C TYR A 259 -9.54 6.07 15.17
N ILE A 260 -8.62 6.04 14.20
CA ILE A 260 -7.57 5.03 14.14
C ILE A 260 -6.38 5.47 14.98
N VAL A 261 -5.94 4.63 15.90
CA VAL A 261 -4.70 4.81 16.67
C VAL A 261 -3.67 3.79 16.23
N GLY A 262 -2.50 4.26 15.81
CA GLY A 262 -1.46 3.35 15.32
C GLY A 262 -0.08 3.95 15.15
N ALA A 263 0.84 3.13 14.88
CA ALA A 263 0.80 1.67 14.85
C ALA A 263 1.96 1.10 15.67
N THR A 264 1.81 -0.13 16.07
CA THR A 264 2.93 -0.88 16.66
C THR A 264 3.90 -1.38 15.58
N TYR A 265 5.04 -1.89 16.02
CA TYR A 265 6.03 -2.58 15.20
C TYR A 265 6.47 -3.86 15.92
N GLU A 266 6.26 -5.02 15.25
CA GLU A 266 6.69 -6.34 15.71
C GLU A 266 7.34 -7.10 14.56
N TRP A 267 8.48 -7.73 14.80
CA TRP A 267 9.28 -8.41 13.77
C TRP A 267 9.35 -9.92 13.95
N LYS A 268 8.98 -10.45 15.14
CA LYS A 268 9.03 -11.88 15.46
C LYS A 268 7.70 -12.56 15.18
N ASP A 269 6.60 -11.96 15.64
CA ASP A 269 5.25 -12.46 15.35
C ASP A 269 4.76 -11.88 14.01
N LEU A 270 4.81 -12.70 12.98
CA LEU A 270 4.35 -12.37 11.62
C LEU A 270 2.99 -13.01 11.30
N THR A 271 2.11 -13.11 12.29
CA THR A 271 0.72 -13.54 12.11
C THR A 271 -0.22 -12.35 12.00
N HIS A 272 -1.40 -12.56 11.42
CA HIS A 272 -2.47 -11.55 11.39
C HIS A 272 -3.28 -11.46 12.70
N LYS A 273 -2.92 -12.23 13.73
CA LYS A 273 -3.60 -12.24 15.02
C LYS A 273 -3.25 -10.98 15.81
N VAL A 274 -4.28 -10.33 16.36
CA VAL A 274 -4.10 -9.18 17.26
C VAL A 274 -3.63 -9.63 18.64
N THR A 275 -2.89 -8.76 19.36
CA THR A 275 -2.29 -9.11 20.66
C THR A 275 -2.67 -8.11 21.77
N LYS A 276 -2.82 -8.63 23.00
CA LYS A 276 -3.04 -7.77 24.18
C LYS A 276 -1.86 -6.81 24.41
N GLY A 277 -0.64 -7.26 24.14
CA GLY A 277 0.57 -6.44 24.29
C GLY A 277 0.55 -5.21 23.40
N ALA A 278 0.23 -5.37 22.10
CA ALA A 278 0.10 -4.27 21.17
C ALA A 278 -1.05 -3.31 21.54
N LYS A 279 -2.21 -3.85 21.96
CA LYS A 279 -3.32 -3.04 22.47
C LYS A 279 -2.87 -2.17 23.63
N ASN A 280 -2.22 -2.75 24.64
CA ASN A 280 -1.75 -2.04 25.82
C ASN A 280 -0.69 -0.97 25.46
N GLU A 281 0.22 -1.25 24.53
CA GLU A 281 1.19 -0.27 24.04
C GLU A 281 0.49 0.95 23.44
N LEU A 282 -0.49 0.74 22.56
CA LEU A 282 -1.24 1.81 21.91
C LEU A 282 -2.06 2.61 22.92
N LEU A 283 -2.74 1.95 23.87
CA LEU A 283 -3.50 2.60 24.93
C LEU A 283 -2.61 3.46 25.83
N ASN A 284 -1.44 2.97 26.21
CA ASN A 284 -0.50 3.73 27.03
C ASN A 284 0.02 4.99 26.32
N LYS A 285 0.23 4.91 25.00
CA LYS A 285 0.62 6.08 24.19
C LYS A 285 -0.54 7.05 24.03
N LEU A 286 -1.75 6.57 23.82
CA LEU A 286 -2.96 7.36 23.67
C LEU A 286 -3.29 8.16 24.94
N LYS A 287 -3.28 7.53 26.12
CA LYS A 287 -3.52 8.18 27.42
C LYS A 287 -2.55 9.33 27.73
N LYS A 288 -1.36 9.33 27.12
CA LYS A 288 -0.41 10.45 27.19
C LYS A 288 -0.75 11.58 26.23
N LEU A 289 -1.67 11.37 25.31
CA LEU A 289 -1.98 12.27 24.22
C LEU A 289 -3.33 12.97 24.39
N ILE A 290 -4.35 12.26 24.89
CA ILE A 290 -5.70 12.78 25.11
C ILE A 290 -6.10 12.70 26.59
N THR A 291 -7.09 13.54 26.98
CA THR A 291 -7.64 13.60 28.35
C THR A 291 -9.06 13.05 28.47
N CYS A 292 -9.81 13.07 27.35
CA CYS A 292 -11.19 12.63 27.31
C CYS A 292 -11.32 11.09 27.38
N PRO A 293 -12.45 10.56 27.84
CA PRO A 293 -12.73 9.14 27.82
C PRO A 293 -12.85 8.62 26.39
N PHE A 294 -12.59 7.33 26.21
CA PHE A 294 -12.72 6.65 24.91
C PHE A 294 -13.07 5.17 25.10
N GLU A 295 -13.68 4.61 24.09
CA GLU A 295 -13.95 3.17 23.98
C GLU A 295 -13.15 2.54 22.84
N VAL A 296 -12.59 1.34 23.04
CA VAL A 296 -11.93 0.58 21.96
C VAL A 296 -12.96 -0.31 21.29
N VAL A 297 -13.31 0.03 20.06
CA VAL A 297 -14.34 -0.67 19.28
C VAL A 297 -13.77 -1.77 18.41
N ASN A 298 -12.48 -1.70 18.00
CA ASN A 298 -11.86 -2.73 17.19
C ASN A 298 -10.33 -2.73 17.32
N GLN A 299 -9.70 -3.85 16.93
CA GLN A 299 -8.25 -3.99 16.81
C GLN A 299 -7.94 -4.81 15.55
N VAL A 300 -7.00 -4.36 14.74
CA VAL A 300 -6.61 -5.00 13.48
C VAL A 300 -5.09 -5.11 13.38
N ALA A 301 -4.63 -6.08 12.58
CA ALA A 301 -3.21 -6.34 12.35
C ALA A 301 -2.91 -6.55 10.87
N GLY A 302 -1.76 -6.05 10.42
CA GLY A 302 -1.27 -6.28 9.06
C GLY A 302 0.25 -6.39 9.02
N ILE A 303 0.76 -7.17 8.07
CA ILE A 303 2.20 -7.41 7.93
C ILE A 303 2.71 -6.56 6.77
N ARG A 304 3.47 -5.52 7.09
CA ARG A 304 4.05 -4.60 6.11
C ARG A 304 5.18 -5.29 5.35
N PRO A 305 5.15 -5.31 4.03
CA PRO A 305 6.27 -5.81 3.22
C PRO A 305 7.39 -4.75 3.18
N THR A 306 8.16 -4.64 4.25
CA THR A 306 9.29 -3.71 4.33
C THR A 306 10.57 -4.32 3.81
N VAL A 307 11.49 -3.47 3.34
CA VAL A 307 12.83 -3.85 2.87
C VAL A 307 13.87 -3.15 3.72
N LYS A 308 15.04 -3.74 3.90
CA LYS A 308 16.11 -3.21 4.77
C LYS A 308 16.52 -1.78 4.38
N ASP A 309 16.65 -1.51 3.10
CA ASP A 309 16.99 -0.20 2.54
C ASP A 309 15.78 0.75 2.38
N ARG A 310 14.58 0.28 2.73
CA ARG A 310 13.31 1.03 2.62
C ARG A 310 12.99 1.52 1.21
N ARG A 311 13.48 0.80 0.19
CA ARG A 311 13.13 1.00 -1.21
C ARG A 311 12.28 -0.16 -1.71
N PRO A 312 11.32 0.09 -2.61
CA PRO A 312 10.53 -0.97 -3.22
C PRO A 312 11.36 -2.05 -3.92
N LEU A 313 10.75 -3.19 -4.15
CA LEU A 313 11.29 -4.30 -4.92
C LEU A 313 10.54 -4.37 -6.24
N VAL A 314 11.15 -3.86 -7.29
CA VAL A 314 10.54 -3.77 -8.63
C VAL A 314 11.49 -4.37 -9.65
N GLY A 315 10.99 -5.21 -10.55
CA GLY A 315 11.84 -5.71 -11.62
C GLY A 315 11.42 -7.03 -12.21
N GLN A 316 12.27 -7.53 -13.11
CA GLN A 316 12.11 -8.73 -13.87
C GLN A 316 12.93 -9.88 -13.27
N HIS A 317 12.38 -11.09 -13.32
CA HIS A 317 13.12 -12.29 -12.92
C HIS A 317 14.36 -12.52 -13.82
N LYS A 318 15.46 -12.93 -13.22
CA LYS A 318 16.75 -13.07 -13.93
C LYS A 318 16.68 -14.01 -15.12
N ILE A 319 16.01 -15.15 -14.95
CA ILE A 319 15.91 -16.22 -15.97
C ILE A 319 14.60 -16.08 -16.76
N HIS A 320 13.47 -15.98 -16.08
CA HIS A 320 12.15 -15.97 -16.67
C HIS A 320 11.70 -14.56 -17.02
N LYS A 321 11.84 -14.19 -18.29
CA LYS A 321 11.66 -12.81 -18.77
C LYS A 321 10.21 -12.30 -18.73
N HIS A 322 9.24 -13.18 -18.56
CA HIS A 322 7.82 -12.88 -18.43
C HIS A 322 7.33 -12.74 -16.98
N LEU A 323 8.23 -12.94 -15.99
CA LEU A 323 7.91 -12.84 -14.59
C LEU A 323 8.44 -11.52 -13.99
N PHE A 324 7.56 -10.77 -13.36
CA PHE A 324 7.88 -9.48 -12.75
C PHE A 324 7.42 -9.42 -11.30
N VAL A 325 8.07 -8.58 -10.51
CA VAL A 325 7.72 -8.32 -9.12
C VAL A 325 7.45 -6.83 -8.89
N LEU A 326 6.42 -6.55 -8.10
CA LEU A 326 6.05 -5.22 -7.62
C LEU A 326 5.72 -5.31 -6.13
N ASN A 327 6.70 -5.06 -5.27
CA ASN A 327 6.58 -5.34 -3.85
C ASN A 327 7.42 -4.38 -3.00
N GLY A 328 7.51 -4.62 -1.70
CA GLY A 328 8.39 -3.88 -0.80
C GLY A 328 7.95 -2.45 -0.49
N LEU A 329 6.66 -2.13 -0.61
CA LEU A 329 6.14 -0.76 -0.46
C LEU A 329 6.20 -0.23 0.99
N GLY A 330 6.40 -1.11 1.96
CA GLY A 330 6.61 -0.75 3.36
C GLY A 330 5.41 -0.02 3.98
N THR A 331 5.68 1.09 4.67
CA THR A 331 4.68 1.87 5.40
C THR A 331 4.08 3.03 4.61
N ARG A 332 4.46 3.22 3.35
CA ARG A 332 4.05 4.34 2.51
C ARG A 332 3.51 3.89 1.16
N GLY A 333 2.91 2.72 1.11
CA GLY A 333 2.36 2.13 -0.11
C GLY A 333 1.42 3.08 -0.86
N VAL A 334 0.65 3.89 -0.16
CA VAL A 334 -0.28 4.87 -0.73
C VAL A 334 0.42 5.90 -1.63
N MET A 335 1.62 6.33 -1.29
CA MET A 335 2.41 7.25 -2.12
C MET A 335 3.26 6.49 -3.15
N ILE A 336 3.96 5.45 -2.68
CA ILE A 336 4.96 4.74 -3.46
C ILE A 336 4.34 3.82 -4.51
N GLY A 337 3.22 3.14 -4.19
CA GLY A 337 2.61 2.13 -5.03
C GLY A 337 2.30 2.62 -6.45
N PRO A 338 1.52 3.71 -6.62
CA PRO A 338 1.24 4.28 -7.94
C PRO A 338 2.50 4.67 -8.73
N TYR A 339 3.48 5.26 -8.04
CA TYR A 339 4.73 5.67 -8.65
C TYR A 339 5.51 4.49 -9.23
N VAL A 340 5.74 3.44 -8.42
CA VAL A 340 6.54 2.29 -8.87
C VAL A 340 5.76 1.37 -9.82
N ALA A 341 4.44 1.35 -9.76
CA ALA A 341 3.60 0.67 -10.74
C ALA A 341 3.77 1.27 -12.14
N LYS A 342 3.80 2.61 -12.24
CA LYS A 342 4.10 3.32 -13.49
C LYS A 342 5.53 3.05 -13.98
N GLN A 343 6.51 2.99 -13.08
CA GLN A 343 7.89 2.66 -13.43
C GLN A 343 7.98 1.23 -14.00
N LEU A 344 7.34 0.25 -13.35
CA LEU A 344 7.32 -1.12 -13.84
C LEU A 344 6.63 -1.24 -15.19
N PHE A 345 5.47 -0.59 -15.37
CA PHE A 345 4.77 -0.58 -16.64
C PHE A 345 5.63 -0.01 -17.77
N ASN A 346 6.30 1.13 -17.55
CA ASN A 346 7.19 1.74 -18.53
C ASN A 346 8.41 0.86 -18.82
N PHE A 347 8.92 0.13 -17.82
CA PHE A 347 10.01 -0.82 -17.99
C PHE A 347 9.59 -1.98 -18.91
N ILE A 348 8.39 -2.54 -18.71
CA ILE A 348 7.92 -3.69 -19.48
C ILE A 348 7.50 -3.30 -20.91
N GLU A 349 6.76 -2.21 -21.06
CA GLU A 349 6.10 -1.86 -22.31
C GLU A 349 6.84 -0.84 -23.17
N LYS A 350 7.79 -0.11 -22.59
CA LYS A 350 8.50 1.00 -23.26
C LYS A 350 10.02 0.88 -23.15
N ASP A 351 10.53 -0.27 -22.65
CA ASP A 351 11.97 -0.51 -22.45
C ASP A 351 12.69 0.60 -21.66
N MET A 352 11.97 1.33 -20.82
CA MET A 352 12.55 2.36 -19.97
C MET A 352 13.24 1.72 -18.76
N PRO A 353 14.52 2.03 -18.48
CA PRO A 353 15.22 1.42 -17.36
C PRO A 353 14.57 1.80 -16.01
N LEU A 354 14.53 0.84 -15.10
CA LEU A 354 14.13 1.11 -13.71
C LEU A 354 15.20 1.96 -13.02
N GLU A 355 14.76 2.78 -12.08
CA GLU A 355 15.68 3.49 -11.19
C GLU A 355 16.47 2.49 -10.34
N LYS A 356 17.77 2.72 -10.18
CA LYS A 356 18.67 1.81 -9.48
C LYS A 356 18.23 1.50 -8.04
N GLU A 357 17.60 2.47 -7.37
CA GLU A 357 17.13 2.33 -6.01
C GLU A 357 15.94 1.38 -5.84
N ILE A 358 15.16 1.13 -6.89
CA ILE A 358 13.99 0.24 -6.82
C ILE A 358 14.19 -1.06 -7.58
N ASP A 359 15.13 -1.12 -8.55
CA ASP A 359 15.40 -2.33 -9.33
C ASP A 359 15.91 -3.46 -8.42
N ILE A 360 15.28 -4.62 -8.50
CA ILE A 360 15.71 -5.82 -7.76
C ILE A 360 17.13 -6.28 -8.13
N LYS A 361 17.64 -5.87 -9.30
CA LYS A 361 19.04 -6.13 -9.71
C LYS A 361 20.09 -5.53 -8.76
N ARG A 362 19.70 -4.57 -7.89
CA ARG A 362 20.58 -4.05 -6.84
C ARG A 362 20.93 -5.07 -5.77
N PHE A 363 20.22 -6.18 -5.74
CA PHE A 363 20.54 -7.34 -4.93
C PHE A 363 21.11 -8.42 -5.83
N GLU A 364 22.28 -8.91 -5.51
CA GLU A 364 22.83 -10.10 -6.17
C GLU A 364 21.98 -11.31 -5.77
N LEU A 365 21.14 -11.78 -6.68
CA LEU A 365 20.28 -12.94 -6.53
C LEU A 365 20.81 -14.11 -7.36
#